data_4c7b1bdb70b16b37f4ef22e9d9aeb81a
#
_entry.id   4c7b1bdb70b16b37f4ef22e9d9aeb81a
#
_cell.length_a   1.000
_cell.length_b   1.000
_cell.length_c   1.000
_cell.angle_alpha   90.00
_cell.angle_beta   90.00
_cell.angle_gamma   90.00
#
_symmetry.space_group_name_H-M   'P 1'
#
loop_
_entity.id
_entity.type
_entity.pdbx_description
1 polymer ?
#
loop_
_entity_poly.entity_id
_entity_poly.type
_entity_poly.pdbx_seq_one_letter_code
_entity_poly.pdbx_strand_id
1 'polypeptide(L)'
;MTLCQWQANLERWLEQHHSIDDGAHDIAHFRRVWKTASHLNAAEGGTANELILLAAAYLHDIVSLPKNHPDRSQSSQLAARETRNILRRDFPDFPSEHYAAVEHAIEAHSFSAGITPQSPEAKIVQDADRLEALGAIGLARVFAVSGALGVALFDAEDPFADARPLDDRTFALDHFQTKL
;
A
#
# COMPACT_ATOMS: atom_id res chain seq x y z
N MET A 1 -22.96 5.13 10.56
CA MET A 1 -21.75 4.89 11.39
C MET A 1 -20.79 6.07 11.32
N THR A 2 -20.03 6.36 12.40
CA THR A 2 -18.95 7.35 12.39
C THR A 2 -17.69 6.77 11.75
N LEU A 3 -16.75 7.63 11.35
CA LEU A 3 -15.46 7.19 10.78
C LEU A 3 -14.68 6.27 11.75
N CYS A 4 -14.67 6.60 13.05
CA CYS A 4 -14.04 5.74 14.07
C CYS A 4 -14.71 4.35 14.19
N GLN A 5 -16.02 4.26 14.00
CA GLN A 5 -16.72 2.97 14.00
C GLN A 5 -16.37 2.15 12.76
N TRP A 6 -16.25 2.79 11.60
CA TRP A 6 -15.78 2.16 10.37
C TRP A 6 -14.36 1.61 10.53
N GLN A 7 -13.45 2.43 11.06
CA GLN A 7 -12.07 2.01 11.34
C GLN A 7 -12.03 0.76 12.24
N ALA A 8 -12.74 0.80 13.38
CA ALA A 8 -12.78 -0.32 14.33
C ALA A 8 -13.36 -1.60 13.69
N ASN A 9 -14.35 -1.47 12.80
CA ASN A 9 -14.92 -2.61 12.08
C ASN A 9 -13.97 -3.21 11.05
N LEU A 10 -13.28 -2.37 10.27
CA LEU A 10 -12.25 -2.81 9.31
C LEU A 10 -11.09 -3.50 10.02
N GLU A 11 -10.59 -2.94 11.12
CA GLU A 11 -9.52 -3.55 11.92
C GLU A 11 -9.93 -4.93 12.46
N ARG A 12 -11.13 -5.05 13.04
CA ARG A 12 -11.65 -6.33 13.53
C ARG A 12 -11.81 -7.35 12.41
N TRP A 13 -12.28 -6.92 11.23
CA TRP A 13 -12.43 -7.78 10.09
C TRP A 13 -11.06 -8.30 9.60
N LEU A 14 -10.06 -7.44 9.53
CA LEU A 14 -8.68 -7.80 9.15
C LEU A 14 -8.07 -8.78 10.16
N GLU A 15 -8.23 -8.56 11.45
CA GLU A 15 -7.74 -9.47 12.50
C GLU A 15 -8.34 -10.90 12.38
N GLN A 16 -9.55 -11.02 11.83
CA GLN A 16 -10.24 -12.30 11.67
C GLN A 16 -9.97 -13.01 10.33
N HIS A 17 -9.66 -12.27 9.28
CA HIS A 17 -9.65 -12.80 7.90
C HIS A 17 -8.32 -12.61 7.18
N HIS A 18 -7.46 -11.73 7.65
CA HIS A 18 -6.16 -11.49 7.01
C HIS A 18 -5.07 -12.21 7.81
N SER A 19 -4.45 -13.25 7.21
CA SER A 19 -3.32 -13.93 7.83
C SER A 19 -2.08 -13.04 7.77
N ILE A 20 -1.44 -12.82 8.91
CA ILE A 20 -0.22 -12.01 9.04
C ILE A 20 0.99 -12.91 8.70
N ASP A 21 1.04 -13.43 7.49
CA ASP A 21 2.19 -14.23 7.05
C ASP A 21 3.35 -13.37 6.50
N ASP A 22 3.08 -12.09 6.24
CA ASP A 22 4.07 -11.12 5.76
C ASP A 22 4.19 -9.96 6.75
N GLY A 23 5.27 -9.93 7.53
CA GLY A 23 5.55 -8.86 8.49
C GLY A 23 5.73 -7.45 7.87
N ALA A 24 5.70 -7.33 6.55
CA ALA A 24 5.77 -6.06 5.84
C ALA A 24 4.38 -5.44 5.57
N HIS A 25 3.30 -6.25 5.57
CA HIS A 25 1.92 -5.82 5.28
C HIS A 25 0.98 -6.21 6.42
N ASP A 26 1.41 -5.94 7.65
CA ASP A 26 0.64 -6.17 8.87
C ASP A 26 -0.40 -5.05 9.12
N ILE A 27 -1.27 -5.25 10.12
CA ILE A 27 -2.28 -4.24 10.50
C ILE A 27 -1.63 -2.91 10.91
N ALA A 28 -0.39 -2.92 11.41
CA ALA A 28 0.34 -1.71 11.76
C ALA A 28 0.72 -0.90 10.52
N HIS A 29 1.00 -1.56 9.39
CA HIS A 29 1.19 -0.90 8.09
C HIS A 29 -0.10 -0.17 7.67
N PHE A 30 -1.25 -0.84 7.66
CA PHE A 30 -2.52 -0.22 7.29
C PHE A 30 -2.89 0.98 8.19
N ARG A 31 -2.65 0.87 9.49
CA ARG A 31 -2.83 1.97 10.44
C ARG A 31 -1.93 3.18 10.12
N ARG A 32 -0.67 2.94 9.73
CA ARG A 32 0.25 4.03 9.35
C ARG A 32 -0.15 4.67 8.04
N VAL A 33 -0.50 3.87 7.02
CA VAL A 33 -1.02 4.39 5.73
C VAL A 33 -2.27 5.24 5.95
N TRP A 34 -3.24 4.77 6.74
CA TRP A 34 -4.42 5.56 7.10
C TRP A 34 -4.07 6.87 7.80
N LYS A 35 -3.18 6.81 8.81
CA LYS A 35 -2.75 8.01 9.53
C LYS A 35 -2.09 9.03 8.60
N THR A 36 -1.22 8.57 7.71
CA THR A 36 -0.54 9.41 6.72
C THR A 36 -1.55 9.99 5.72
N ALA A 37 -2.46 9.17 5.19
CA ALA A 37 -3.52 9.63 4.27
C ALA A 37 -4.41 10.70 4.91
N SER A 38 -4.81 10.53 6.17
CA SER A 38 -5.60 11.51 6.91
C SER A 38 -4.85 12.85 7.09
N HIS A 39 -3.54 12.78 7.39
CA HIS A 39 -2.70 13.98 7.49
C HIS A 39 -2.53 14.70 6.15
N LEU A 40 -2.29 13.94 5.06
CA LEU A 40 -2.19 14.51 3.71
C LEU A 40 -3.50 15.18 3.30
N ASN A 41 -4.64 14.51 3.50
CA ASN A 41 -5.95 15.10 3.21
C ASN A 41 -6.16 16.43 3.96
N ALA A 42 -5.86 16.45 5.25
CA ALA A 42 -5.99 17.67 6.05
C ALA A 42 -5.05 18.78 5.56
N ALA A 43 -3.81 18.46 5.19
CA ALA A 43 -2.82 19.42 4.67
C ALA A 43 -3.23 19.99 3.30
N GLU A 44 -3.92 19.21 2.47
CA GLU A 44 -4.44 19.60 1.15
C GLU A 44 -5.83 20.25 1.21
N GLY A 45 -6.32 20.59 2.40
CA GLY A 45 -7.59 21.31 2.58
C GLY A 45 -8.82 20.41 2.77
N GLY A 46 -8.65 19.10 3.01
CA GLY A 46 -9.74 18.20 3.38
C GLY A 46 -10.74 17.91 2.26
N THR A 47 -10.30 17.90 1.00
CA THR A 47 -11.19 17.77 -0.16
C THR A 47 -11.55 16.33 -0.50
N ALA A 48 -10.75 15.35 -0.08
CA ALA A 48 -11.01 13.93 -0.32
C ALA A 48 -12.01 13.36 0.69
N ASN A 49 -12.80 12.38 0.27
CA ASN A 49 -13.75 11.69 1.13
C ASN A 49 -13.02 10.76 2.11
N GLU A 50 -13.12 11.05 3.40
CA GLU A 50 -12.41 10.30 4.46
C GLU A 50 -12.84 8.83 4.55
N LEU A 51 -14.09 8.48 4.22
CA LEU A 51 -14.53 7.09 4.26
C LEU A 51 -13.92 6.28 3.10
N ILE A 52 -13.76 6.88 1.93
CA ILE A 52 -13.06 6.28 0.78
C ILE A 52 -11.58 6.10 1.12
N LEU A 53 -10.92 7.12 1.67
CA LEU A 53 -9.53 7.05 2.11
C LEU A 53 -9.32 5.95 3.15
N LEU A 54 -10.20 5.87 4.14
CA LEU A 54 -10.14 4.85 5.20
C LEU A 54 -10.25 3.44 4.62
N ALA A 55 -11.27 3.19 3.80
CA ALA A 55 -11.48 1.87 3.20
C ALA A 55 -10.31 1.48 2.29
N ALA A 56 -9.83 2.39 1.46
CA ALA A 56 -8.69 2.14 0.58
C ALA A 56 -7.41 1.90 1.38
N ALA A 57 -7.11 2.70 2.40
CA ALA A 57 -5.92 2.53 3.24
C ALA A 57 -5.89 1.20 4.00
N TYR A 58 -7.04 0.68 4.43
CA TYR A 58 -7.10 -0.60 5.14
C TYR A 58 -7.16 -1.83 4.23
N LEU A 59 -7.57 -1.68 2.97
CA LEU A 59 -7.82 -2.82 2.07
C LEU A 59 -6.91 -2.82 0.82
N HIS A 60 -5.98 -1.87 0.66
CA HIS A 60 -5.18 -1.73 -0.57
C HIS A 60 -4.31 -2.97 -0.86
N ASP A 61 -3.80 -3.62 0.16
CA ASP A 61 -2.93 -4.80 0.05
C ASP A 61 -3.57 -6.09 0.57
N ILE A 62 -4.93 -6.16 0.60
CA ILE A 62 -5.67 -7.36 1.02
C ILE A 62 -5.36 -8.59 0.13
N VAL A 63 -4.92 -8.34 -1.10
CA VAL A 63 -4.33 -9.31 -2.00
C VAL A 63 -2.95 -8.81 -2.40
N SER A 64 -1.90 -9.50 -1.96
CA SER A 64 -0.51 -9.18 -2.28
C SER A 64 0.19 -10.41 -2.83
N LEU A 65 0.56 -10.35 -4.12
CA LEU A 65 1.36 -11.42 -4.75
C LEU A 65 2.84 -11.22 -4.38
N PRO A 66 3.62 -12.30 -4.20
CA PRO A 66 5.05 -12.21 -3.93
C PRO A 66 5.80 -11.34 -4.94
N LYS A 67 6.87 -10.67 -4.52
CA LYS A 67 7.66 -9.76 -5.38
C LYS A 67 8.21 -10.44 -6.64
N ASN A 68 8.51 -11.73 -6.57
CA ASN A 68 8.99 -12.55 -7.69
C ASN A 68 7.86 -13.19 -8.52
N HIS A 69 6.58 -12.93 -8.20
CA HIS A 69 5.46 -13.49 -8.96
C HIS A 69 5.35 -12.81 -10.34
N PRO A 70 5.14 -13.54 -11.46
CA PRO A 70 5.04 -12.97 -12.80
C PRO A 70 3.92 -11.93 -12.94
N ASP A 71 2.81 -12.13 -12.22
CA ASP A 71 1.64 -11.25 -12.25
C ASP A 71 1.65 -10.20 -11.12
N ARG A 72 2.80 -9.90 -10.51
CA ARG A 72 2.92 -8.92 -9.40
C ARG A 72 2.26 -7.57 -9.73
N SER A 73 2.36 -7.11 -10.97
CA SER A 73 1.74 -5.86 -11.42
C SER A 73 0.21 -5.85 -11.36
N GLN A 74 -0.44 -7.03 -11.24
CA GLN A 74 -1.89 -7.15 -11.13
C GLN A 74 -2.39 -7.17 -9.68
N SER A 75 -1.48 -7.19 -8.67
CA SER A 75 -1.87 -7.31 -7.26
C SER A 75 -2.88 -6.26 -6.83
N SER A 76 -2.66 -4.99 -7.15
CA SER A 76 -3.56 -3.90 -6.77
C SER A 76 -4.94 -4.00 -7.44
N GLN A 77 -5.01 -4.48 -8.68
CA GLN A 77 -6.27 -4.73 -9.37
C GLN A 77 -7.03 -5.91 -8.75
N LEU A 78 -6.32 -6.96 -8.34
CA LEU A 78 -6.93 -8.09 -7.61
C LEU A 78 -7.41 -7.64 -6.23
N ALA A 79 -6.61 -6.84 -5.51
CA ALA A 79 -6.99 -6.26 -4.23
C ALA A 79 -8.24 -5.36 -4.35
N ALA A 80 -8.32 -4.53 -5.38
CA ALA A 80 -9.47 -3.67 -5.64
C ALA A 80 -10.76 -4.49 -5.86
N ARG A 81 -10.71 -5.52 -6.69
CA ARG A 81 -11.85 -6.42 -6.95
C ARG A 81 -12.29 -7.15 -5.68
N GLU A 82 -11.33 -7.70 -4.93
CA GLU A 82 -11.65 -8.39 -3.68
C GLU A 82 -12.19 -7.41 -2.64
N THR A 83 -11.67 -6.20 -2.55
CA THR A 83 -12.23 -5.14 -1.69
C THR A 83 -13.70 -4.87 -1.99
N ARG A 84 -14.09 -4.78 -3.26
CA ARG A 84 -15.51 -4.64 -3.61
C ARG A 84 -16.35 -5.81 -3.10
N ASN A 85 -15.86 -7.04 -3.24
CA ASN A 85 -16.55 -8.23 -2.75
C ASN A 85 -16.70 -8.20 -1.23
N ILE A 86 -15.63 -7.86 -0.51
CA ILE A 86 -15.62 -7.71 0.95
C ILE A 86 -16.63 -6.65 1.40
N LEU A 87 -16.57 -5.44 0.81
CA LEU A 87 -17.48 -4.36 1.18
C LEU A 87 -18.94 -4.74 0.95
N ARG A 88 -19.25 -5.45 -0.15
CA ARG A 88 -20.64 -5.90 -0.42
C ARG A 88 -21.12 -7.00 0.49
N ARG A 89 -20.26 -7.95 0.87
CA ARG A 89 -20.60 -9.13 1.64
C ARG A 89 -20.59 -8.85 3.14
N ASP A 90 -19.54 -8.18 3.63
CA ASP A 90 -19.23 -8.11 5.05
C ASP A 90 -19.54 -6.72 5.65
N PHE A 91 -19.70 -5.70 4.80
CA PHE A 91 -20.00 -4.32 5.19
C PHE A 91 -21.24 -3.77 4.43
N PRO A 92 -22.45 -4.36 4.59
CA PRO A 92 -23.63 -4.00 3.81
C PRO A 92 -24.08 -2.54 3.97
N ASP A 93 -23.70 -1.89 5.07
CA ASP A 93 -23.98 -0.47 5.33
C ASP A 93 -22.97 0.48 4.66
N PHE A 94 -21.91 -0.03 3.99
CA PHE A 94 -20.96 0.82 3.30
C PHE A 94 -21.60 1.40 2.04
N PRO A 95 -21.55 2.73 1.82
CA PRO A 95 -22.22 3.39 0.70
C PRO A 95 -21.75 2.85 -0.65
N SER A 96 -22.65 2.25 -1.40
CA SER A 96 -22.32 1.62 -2.70
C SER A 96 -21.82 2.60 -3.76
N GLU A 97 -22.20 3.88 -3.67
CA GLU A 97 -21.71 4.97 -4.51
C GLU A 97 -20.20 5.21 -4.36
N HIS A 98 -19.58 4.76 -3.27
CA HIS A 98 -18.14 4.90 -3.03
C HIS A 98 -17.31 3.73 -3.57
N TYR A 99 -17.93 2.61 -3.97
CA TYR A 99 -17.17 1.42 -4.41
C TYR A 99 -16.19 1.72 -5.55
N ALA A 100 -16.64 2.42 -6.58
CA ALA A 100 -15.77 2.73 -7.73
C ALA A 100 -14.56 3.61 -7.34
N ALA A 101 -14.77 4.56 -6.41
CA ALA A 101 -13.70 5.43 -5.94
C ALA A 101 -12.70 4.68 -5.05
N VAL A 102 -13.17 3.77 -4.18
CA VAL A 102 -12.32 2.89 -3.37
C VAL A 102 -11.50 1.96 -4.27
N GLU A 103 -12.13 1.31 -5.26
CA GLU A 103 -11.42 0.45 -6.22
C GLU A 103 -10.34 1.22 -6.96
N HIS A 104 -10.66 2.40 -7.51
CA HIS A 104 -9.67 3.21 -8.22
C HIS A 104 -8.51 3.63 -7.32
N ALA A 105 -8.78 4.03 -6.08
CA ALA A 105 -7.73 4.38 -5.12
C ALA A 105 -6.80 3.18 -4.84
N ILE A 106 -7.37 1.98 -4.71
CA ILE A 106 -6.60 0.74 -4.53
C ILE A 106 -5.83 0.35 -5.80
N GLU A 107 -6.45 0.40 -6.98
CA GLU A 107 -5.77 0.06 -8.23
C GLU A 107 -4.55 0.96 -8.48
N ALA A 108 -4.71 2.27 -8.23
CA ALA A 108 -3.71 3.27 -8.54
C ALA A 108 -2.59 3.40 -7.48
N HIS A 109 -2.72 2.81 -6.27
CA HIS A 109 -1.69 2.97 -5.24
C HIS A 109 -0.38 2.32 -5.64
N SER A 110 -0.44 1.15 -6.33
CA SER A 110 0.73 0.33 -6.60
C SER A 110 1.68 0.94 -7.62
N PHE A 111 2.95 1.07 -7.24
CA PHE A 111 4.00 1.51 -8.15
C PHE A 111 4.14 0.58 -9.37
N SER A 112 4.09 -0.75 -9.17
CA SER A 112 4.27 -1.75 -10.22
C SER A 112 3.10 -1.83 -11.21
N ALA A 113 1.91 -1.39 -10.81
CA ALA A 113 0.74 -1.37 -11.70
C ALA A 113 0.79 -0.23 -12.71
N GLY A 114 1.51 0.86 -12.43
CA GLY A 114 1.66 2.00 -13.34
C GLY A 114 0.35 2.73 -13.66
N ILE A 115 -0.68 2.59 -12.82
CA ILE A 115 -1.99 3.24 -13.03
C ILE A 115 -1.94 4.65 -12.49
N THR A 116 -2.28 5.63 -13.33
CA THR A 116 -2.30 7.04 -12.94
C THR A 116 -3.50 7.35 -12.03
N PRO A 117 -3.29 7.89 -10.81
CA PRO A 117 -4.38 8.27 -9.92
C PRO A 117 -5.17 9.47 -10.47
N GLN A 118 -6.49 9.34 -10.59
CA GLN A 118 -7.36 10.36 -11.18
C GLN A 118 -8.12 11.20 -10.14
N SER A 119 -8.37 10.64 -8.94
CA SER A 119 -9.11 11.34 -7.88
C SER A 119 -8.19 11.82 -6.76
N PRO A 120 -8.61 12.78 -5.92
CA PRO A 120 -7.87 13.16 -4.73
C PRO A 120 -7.57 11.96 -3.81
N GLU A 121 -8.56 11.09 -3.60
CA GLU A 121 -8.40 9.90 -2.78
C GLU A 121 -7.31 8.96 -3.32
N ALA A 122 -7.30 8.71 -4.64
CA ALA A 122 -6.31 7.85 -5.26
C ALA A 122 -4.90 8.42 -5.16
N LYS A 123 -4.72 9.75 -5.31
CA LYS A 123 -3.43 10.43 -5.13
C LYS A 123 -2.94 10.31 -3.69
N ILE A 124 -3.81 10.62 -2.73
CA ILE A 124 -3.48 10.59 -1.31
C ILE A 124 -3.13 9.17 -0.85
N VAL A 125 -3.89 8.15 -1.25
CA VAL A 125 -3.58 6.75 -0.88
C VAL A 125 -2.26 6.30 -1.49
N GLN A 126 -2.00 6.64 -2.75
CA GLN A 126 -0.73 6.34 -3.42
C GLN A 126 0.46 6.98 -2.69
N ASP A 127 0.36 8.26 -2.35
CA ASP A 127 1.44 8.98 -1.65
C ASP A 127 1.60 8.48 -0.22
N ALA A 128 0.51 8.19 0.49
CA ALA A 128 0.55 7.65 1.84
C ALA A 128 1.25 6.29 1.91
N ASP A 129 0.97 5.37 0.96
CA ASP A 129 1.66 4.09 0.89
C ASP A 129 3.14 4.26 0.49
N ARG A 130 3.44 5.11 -0.49
CA ARG A 130 4.82 5.37 -0.92
C ARG A 130 5.69 5.97 0.19
N LEU A 131 5.14 6.84 1.03
CA LEU A 131 5.83 7.41 2.19
C LEU A 131 6.21 6.35 3.24
N GLU A 132 5.55 5.19 3.28
CA GLU A 132 5.95 4.05 4.12
C GLU A 132 7.32 3.44 3.70
N ALA A 133 7.84 3.76 2.51
CA ALA A 133 9.20 3.41 2.10
C ALA A 133 10.27 4.31 2.73
N LEU A 134 9.88 5.39 3.43
CA LEU A 134 10.80 6.35 4.03
C LEU A 134 10.99 6.12 5.53
N GLY A 135 12.03 6.79 6.08
CA GLY A 135 12.36 6.74 7.50
C GLY A 135 12.82 5.37 7.97
N ALA A 136 12.95 5.20 9.29
CA ALA A 136 13.51 3.99 9.90
C ALA A 136 12.69 2.73 9.60
N ILE A 137 11.36 2.84 9.56
CA ILE A 137 10.47 1.72 9.24
C ILE A 137 10.60 1.31 7.78
N GLY A 138 10.67 2.27 6.85
CA GLY A 138 10.89 2.02 5.43
C GLY A 138 12.23 1.31 5.19
N LEU A 139 13.31 1.78 5.81
CA LEU A 139 14.62 1.12 5.77
C LEU A 139 14.54 -0.32 6.27
N ALA A 140 13.95 -0.53 7.45
CA ALA A 140 13.80 -1.87 8.03
C ALA A 140 13.02 -2.81 7.10
N ARG A 141 11.92 -2.34 6.49
CA ARG A 141 11.10 -3.14 5.56
C ARG A 141 11.88 -3.52 4.29
N VAL A 142 12.64 -2.59 3.70
CA VAL A 142 13.46 -2.90 2.52
C VAL A 142 14.46 -4.00 2.82
N PHE A 143 15.22 -3.90 3.92
CA PHE A 143 16.21 -4.92 4.27
C PHE A 143 15.58 -6.24 4.71
N ALA A 144 14.45 -6.22 5.41
CA ALA A 144 13.72 -7.45 5.77
C ALA A 144 13.26 -8.22 4.52
N VAL A 145 12.65 -7.52 3.55
CA VAL A 145 12.20 -8.12 2.29
C VAL A 145 13.39 -8.60 1.44
N SER A 146 14.44 -7.79 1.33
CA SER A 146 15.66 -8.15 0.58
C SER A 146 16.33 -9.38 1.19
N GLY A 147 16.41 -9.48 2.51
CA GLY A 147 16.91 -10.65 3.21
C GLY A 147 16.08 -11.91 2.95
N ALA A 148 14.75 -11.79 2.97
CA ALA A 148 13.84 -12.90 2.66
C ALA A 148 13.97 -13.39 1.19
N LEU A 149 14.33 -12.48 0.26
CA LEU A 149 14.56 -12.80 -1.14
C LEU A 149 16.01 -13.24 -1.45
N GLY A 150 16.93 -13.18 -0.48
CA GLY A 150 18.35 -13.47 -0.68
C GLY A 150 19.08 -12.41 -1.52
N VAL A 151 18.58 -11.18 -1.56
CA VAL A 151 19.17 -10.05 -2.28
C VAL A 151 20.34 -9.48 -1.45
N ALA A 152 21.47 -9.17 -2.10
CA ALA A 152 22.62 -8.55 -1.45
C ALA A 152 22.27 -7.15 -0.92
N LEU A 153 22.92 -6.72 0.17
CA LEU A 153 22.63 -5.40 0.77
C LEU A 153 23.02 -4.27 -0.20
N PHE A 154 24.19 -4.37 -0.80
CA PHE A 154 24.74 -3.40 -1.77
C PHE A 154 25.86 -4.05 -2.57
N ASP A 155 26.27 -3.41 -3.67
CA ASP A 155 27.49 -3.74 -4.41
C ASP A 155 28.72 -3.23 -3.65
N ALA A 156 29.67 -4.11 -3.33
CA ALA A 156 30.84 -3.76 -2.55
C ALA A 156 31.81 -2.80 -3.25
N GLU A 157 31.83 -2.81 -4.60
CA GLU A 157 32.75 -1.99 -5.39
C GLU A 157 32.09 -0.64 -5.79
N ASP A 158 30.76 -0.64 -5.96
CA ASP A 158 29.99 0.55 -6.37
C ASP A 158 28.65 0.61 -5.65
N PRO A 159 28.65 0.90 -4.32
CA PRO A 159 27.45 0.79 -3.48
C PRO A 159 26.33 1.78 -3.84
N PHE A 160 26.64 2.87 -4.53
CA PHE A 160 25.66 3.90 -4.93
C PHE A 160 25.31 3.87 -6.42
N ALA A 161 25.81 2.89 -7.16
CA ALA A 161 25.61 2.74 -8.60
C ALA A 161 26.03 3.98 -9.40
N ASP A 162 27.21 4.54 -9.05
CA ASP A 162 27.76 5.73 -9.73
C ASP A 162 28.29 5.38 -11.14
N ALA A 163 28.78 4.15 -11.33
CA ALA A 163 29.36 3.68 -12.59
C ALA A 163 28.61 2.49 -13.22
N ARG A 164 27.56 2.00 -12.63
CA ARG A 164 26.71 0.90 -13.10
C ARG A 164 25.22 1.29 -13.14
N PRO A 165 24.36 0.60 -13.91
CA PRO A 165 22.93 0.80 -13.81
C PRO A 165 22.39 0.32 -12.46
N LEU A 166 21.31 0.96 -11.97
CA LEU A 166 20.56 0.50 -10.80
C LEU A 166 19.95 -0.88 -11.05
N ASP A 167 20.08 -1.76 -10.07
CA ASP A 167 19.47 -3.11 -10.08
C ASP A 167 18.95 -3.49 -8.71
N ASP A 168 17.73 -3.12 -8.42
CA ASP A 168 17.06 -3.40 -7.12
C ASP A 168 16.62 -4.87 -6.96
N ARG A 169 16.84 -5.71 -7.96
CA ARG A 169 16.66 -7.16 -7.88
C ARG A 169 17.89 -7.86 -7.32
N THR A 170 19.05 -7.24 -7.47
CA THR A 170 20.34 -7.77 -7.01
C THR A 170 20.83 -7.07 -5.75
N PHE A 171 20.59 -5.76 -5.62
CA PHE A 171 21.09 -4.94 -4.53
C PHE A 171 19.96 -4.17 -3.82
N ALA A 172 19.83 -4.38 -2.50
CA ALA A 172 18.80 -3.73 -1.69
C ALA A 172 18.92 -2.21 -1.65
N LEU A 173 20.15 -1.67 -1.64
CA LEU A 173 20.41 -0.24 -1.58
C LEU A 173 19.90 0.49 -2.84
N ASP A 174 19.98 -0.15 -4.01
CA ASP A 174 19.51 0.40 -5.28
C ASP A 174 17.99 0.66 -5.28
N HIS A 175 17.25 -0.10 -4.44
CA HIS A 175 15.81 0.06 -4.33
C HIS A 175 15.40 1.46 -3.86
N PHE A 176 16.20 2.10 -3.01
CA PHE A 176 15.90 3.46 -2.55
C PHE A 176 15.98 4.47 -3.70
N GLN A 177 16.99 4.35 -4.58
CA GLN A 177 17.12 5.23 -5.73
C GLN A 177 16.09 4.93 -6.83
N THR A 178 15.65 3.67 -6.94
CA THR A 178 14.62 3.29 -7.92
C THR A 178 13.23 3.80 -7.53
N LYS A 179 12.96 3.91 -6.21
CA LYS A 179 11.63 4.24 -5.67
C LYS A 179 11.44 5.71 -5.33
N LEU A 180 12.51 6.44 -5.03
CA LEU A 180 12.51 7.85 -4.63
C LEU A 180 12.95 8.76 -5.76
#